data_73e6853c75a8ea05f75c771643f279a4
#
_entry.id   73e6853c75a8ea05f75c771643f279a4
#
_cell.length_a   1.000
_cell.length_b   1.000
_cell.length_c   1.000
_cell.angle_alpha   90.00
_cell.angle_beta   90.00
_cell.angle_gamma   90.00
#
_symmetry.space_group_name_H-M   'P 1'
#
loop_
_entity.id
_entity.type
_entity.pdbx_description
1 polymer ?
#
loop_
_entity_poly.entity_id
_entity_poly.type
_entity_poly.pdbx_seq_one_letter_code
_entity_poly.pdbx_strand_id
1 'polypeptide(L)'
;MAPRASIAGAPSPMALRSPRHLAFFDRVFTRFARRHLRAVRLARWGRPDLPAGDGPVVVFANHPSWWDGMAVMLLWRRLLADRELYVPMDAEALGRYGFMRRLGVFGVEPGPRGAAGFLRIAGEVLSEPHRLLWINAPGRFSDARERPVPIAPGMSRLPELAPGGTFLPLALEYTFWNERAPEMLAGFGEPIPAADLLALPRD
;
A
#
# COMPACT_ATOMS: atom_id res chain seq x y z
N MET A 1 9.68 -4.85 -31.20
CA MET A 1 10.18 -4.06 -30.05
C MET A 1 9.38 -2.76 -30.04
N ALA A 2 8.31 -2.67 -29.22
CA ALA A 2 7.46 -1.48 -29.15
C ALA A 2 8.19 -0.34 -28.42
N PRO A 3 8.03 0.93 -28.84
CA PRO A 3 8.71 2.06 -28.22
C PRO A 3 8.23 2.23 -26.78
N ARG A 4 9.16 2.25 -25.83
CA ARG A 4 8.91 2.59 -24.42
C ARG A 4 8.44 4.04 -24.33
N ALA A 5 7.18 4.26 -23.96
CA ALA A 5 6.68 5.59 -23.67
C ALA A 5 7.48 6.22 -22.52
N SER A 6 8.09 7.34 -22.77
CA SER A 6 8.82 8.15 -21.79
C SER A 6 7.87 8.63 -20.69
N ILE A 7 8.29 8.52 -19.41
CA ILE A 7 7.51 8.92 -18.22
C ILE A 7 7.30 10.46 -18.12
N ALA A 8 7.96 11.24 -18.94
CA ALA A 8 7.82 12.71 -19.02
C ALA A 8 6.51 13.10 -19.71
N GLY A 9 5.37 12.94 -19.04
CA GLY A 9 4.06 13.31 -19.58
C GLY A 9 2.89 12.47 -19.08
N ALA A 10 3.13 11.41 -18.30
CA ALA A 10 2.03 10.66 -17.71
C ALA A 10 1.32 11.50 -16.64
N PRO A 11 -0.03 11.57 -16.63
CA PRO A 11 -0.75 12.33 -15.63
C PRO A 11 -0.46 11.78 -14.22
N SER A 12 -0.33 12.71 -13.25
CA SER A 12 -0.11 12.39 -11.83
C SER A 12 -1.19 11.44 -11.31
N PRO A 13 -0.85 10.47 -10.43
CA PRO A 13 -1.84 9.59 -9.81
C PRO A 13 -2.91 10.37 -9.04
N MET A 14 -2.59 11.55 -8.51
CA MET A 14 -3.53 12.45 -7.87
C MET A 14 -4.59 12.97 -8.86
N ALA A 15 -4.17 13.33 -10.07
CA ALA A 15 -5.08 13.80 -11.12
C ALA A 15 -5.96 12.67 -11.72
N LEU A 16 -5.47 11.43 -11.68
CA LEU A 16 -6.21 10.26 -12.22
C LEU A 16 -7.19 9.66 -11.22
N ARG A 17 -6.98 9.86 -9.93
CA ARG A 17 -7.81 9.30 -8.87
C ARG A 17 -9.26 9.73 -9.00
N SER A 18 -10.19 8.80 -8.90
CA SER A 18 -11.61 9.06 -9.11
C SER A 18 -12.46 8.48 -7.98
N PRO A 19 -13.13 9.33 -7.18
CA PRO A 19 -14.04 8.87 -6.11
C PRO A 19 -15.15 7.94 -6.62
N ARG A 20 -15.65 8.18 -7.82
CA ARG A 20 -16.70 7.33 -8.42
C ARG A 20 -16.19 5.93 -8.73
N HIS A 21 -14.96 5.81 -9.27
CA HIS A 21 -14.32 4.52 -9.51
C HIS A 21 -14.00 3.80 -8.21
N LEU A 22 -13.51 4.52 -7.21
CA LEU A 22 -13.26 3.96 -5.88
C LEU A 22 -14.55 3.38 -5.27
N ALA A 23 -15.66 4.09 -5.31
CA ALA A 23 -16.95 3.60 -4.81
C ALA A 23 -17.47 2.38 -5.57
N PHE A 24 -17.26 2.34 -6.89
CA PHE A 24 -17.64 1.18 -7.70
C PHE A 24 -16.78 -0.04 -7.36
N PHE A 25 -15.46 0.10 -7.37
CA PHE A 25 -14.55 -1.01 -7.09
C PHE A 25 -14.59 -1.46 -5.63
N ASP A 26 -14.91 -0.61 -4.66
CA ASP A 26 -15.19 -1.02 -3.29
C ASP A 26 -16.32 -2.07 -3.24
N ARG A 27 -17.40 -1.83 -3.97
CA ARG A 27 -18.50 -2.81 -4.07
C ARG A 27 -18.05 -4.11 -4.76
N VAL A 28 -17.28 -4.00 -5.85
CA VAL A 28 -16.76 -5.15 -6.60
C VAL A 28 -15.86 -5.99 -5.70
N PHE A 29 -14.86 -5.38 -5.05
CA PHE A 29 -13.93 -6.08 -4.17
C PHE A 29 -14.61 -6.65 -2.92
N THR A 30 -15.56 -5.92 -2.34
CA THR A 30 -16.36 -6.43 -1.21
C THR A 30 -17.18 -7.67 -1.60
N ARG A 31 -17.82 -7.64 -2.77
CA ARG A 31 -18.57 -8.79 -3.27
C ARG A 31 -17.64 -9.96 -3.59
N PHE A 32 -16.51 -9.68 -4.22
CA PHE A 32 -15.50 -10.69 -4.54
C PHE A 32 -14.96 -11.35 -3.27
N ALA A 33 -14.58 -10.57 -2.27
CA ALA A 33 -14.12 -11.07 -0.98
C ALA A 33 -15.16 -11.97 -0.31
N ARG A 34 -16.43 -11.54 -0.23
CA ARG A 34 -17.52 -12.33 0.34
C ARG A 34 -17.75 -13.66 -0.38
N ARG A 35 -17.38 -13.77 -1.65
CA ARG A 35 -17.56 -14.99 -2.43
C ARG A 35 -16.38 -15.96 -2.28
N HIS A 36 -15.18 -15.44 -2.05
CA HIS A 36 -13.95 -16.21 -2.13
C HIS A 36 -13.20 -16.33 -0.80
N LEU A 37 -13.45 -15.46 0.17
CA LEU A 37 -12.91 -15.57 1.52
C LEU A 37 -14.00 -16.05 2.48
N ARG A 38 -13.62 -16.95 3.38
CA ARG A 38 -14.46 -17.39 4.51
C ARG A 38 -14.68 -16.24 5.49
N ALA A 39 -13.60 -15.52 5.80
CA ALA A 39 -13.63 -14.36 6.68
C ALA A 39 -12.48 -13.41 6.40
N VAL A 40 -12.65 -12.15 6.81
CA VAL A 40 -11.59 -11.16 6.97
C VAL A 40 -11.50 -10.87 8.46
N ARG A 41 -10.38 -11.21 9.08
CA ARG A 41 -10.18 -11.07 10.52
C ARG A 41 -9.11 -10.01 10.81
N LEU A 42 -9.44 -9.12 11.70
CA LEU A 42 -8.50 -8.17 12.27
C LEU A 42 -8.06 -8.69 13.65
N ALA A 43 -6.75 -8.70 13.91
CA ALA A 43 -6.22 -9.05 15.23
C ALA A 43 -6.80 -8.11 16.30
N ARG A 44 -7.07 -8.64 17.48
CA ARG A 44 -7.69 -7.83 18.57
C ARG A 44 -6.85 -6.61 18.94
N TRP A 45 -5.53 -6.74 18.90
CA TRP A 45 -4.57 -5.66 19.11
C TRP A 45 -4.23 -4.87 17.86
N GLY A 46 -4.63 -5.35 16.69
CA GLY A 46 -4.20 -4.84 15.39
C GLY A 46 -5.16 -3.85 14.74
N ARG A 47 -5.99 -3.15 15.51
CA ARG A 47 -6.74 -2.01 14.99
C ARG A 47 -5.80 -0.81 14.93
N PRO A 48 -5.74 -0.09 13.80
CA PRO A 48 -4.87 1.08 13.73
C PRO A 48 -5.38 2.16 14.70
N ASP A 49 -4.52 2.52 15.63
CA ASP A 49 -4.73 3.66 16.51
C ASP A 49 -3.80 4.78 16.03
N LEU A 50 -4.27 5.51 15.03
CA LEU A 50 -3.49 6.61 14.48
C LEU A 50 -3.59 7.81 15.44
N PRO A 51 -2.46 8.43 15.79
CA PRO A 51 -2.49 9.64 16.58
C PRO A 51 -3.34 10.69 15.87
N ALA A 52 -4.10 11.44 16.65
CA ALA A 52 -4.81 12.61 16.17
C ALA A 52 -3.78 13.65 15.70
N GLY A 53 -3.45 13.62 14.42
CA GLY A 53 -2.44 14.48 13.81
C GLY A 53 -2.68 14.63 12.33
N ASP A 54 -2.28 15.77 11.80
CA ASP A 54 -2.53 16.16 10.42
C ASP A 54 -1.46 15.66 9.43
N GLY A 55 -0.56 14.75 9.87
CA GLY A 55 0.51 14.24 9.01
C GLY A 55 0.07 13.12 8.07
N PRO A 56 0.78 12.91 6.95
CA PRO A 56 0.53 11.79 6.05
C PRO A 56 0.82 10.45 6.72
N VAL A 57 0.19 9.40 6.21
CA VAL A 57 0.38 8.03 6.73
C VAL A 57 1.05 7.16 5.68
N VAL A 58 2.03 6.37 6.10
CA VAL A 58 2.61 5.29 5.30
C VAL A 58 2.24 3.96 5.94
N VAL A 59 1.36 3.19 5.30
CA VAL A 59 1.15 1.79 5.66
C VAL A 59 2.17 0.94 4.92
N PHE A 60 2.91 0.10 5.65
CA PHE A 60 3.84 -0.84 5.06
C PHE A 60 3.53 -2.27 5.51
N ALA A 61 3.33 -3.15 4.53
CA ALA A 61 2.89 -4.52 4.74
C ALA A 61 3.88 -5.53 4.15
N ASN A 62 3.88 -6.76 4.66
CA ASN A 62 4.42 -7.90 3.91
C ASN A 62 3.59 -8.12 2.61
N HIS A 63 4.04 -9.03 1.74
CA HIS A 63 3.37 -9.26 0.45
C HIS A 63 3.19 -10.75 0.17
N PRO A 64 2.29 -11.43 0.92
CA PRO A 64 2.16 -12.88 0.84
C PRO A 64 1.34 -13.37 -0.37
N SER A 65 0.53 -12.52 -0.99
CA SER A 65 -0.45 -13.01 -1.96
C SER A 65 -0.86 -11.96 -3.01
N TRP A 66 -1.28 -12.47 -4.17
CA TRP A 66 -2.00 -11.69 -5.15
C TRP A 66 -3.27 -11.01 -4.59
N TRP A 67 -3.85 -11.56 -3.53
CA TRP A 67 -5.03 -11.03 -2.85
C TRP A 67 -4.77 -9.69 -2.13
N ASP A 68 -3.53 -9.29 -1.95
CA ASP A 68 -3.18 -8.08 -1.18
C ASP A 68 -3.76 -6.81 -1.80
N GLY A 69 -3.88 -6.74 -3.13
CA GLY A 69 -4.58 -5.63 -3.78
C GLY A 69 -6.03 -5.45 -3.34
N MET A 70 -6.73 -6.57 -3.07
CA MET A 70 -8.07 -6.56 -2.49
C MET A 70 -8.03 -6.23 -1.00
N ALA A 71 -7.05 -6.78 -0.25
CA ALA A 71 -6.87 -6.51 1.18
C ALA A 71 -6.68 -5.00 1.43
N VAL A 72 -5.84 -4.34 0.64
CA VAL A 72 -5.64 -2.88 0.67
C VAL A 72 -6.98 -2.15 0.60
N MET A 73 -7.80 -2.45 -0.40
CA MET A 73 -9.09 -1.76 -0.58
C MET A 73 -10.06 -2.03 0.59
N LEU A 74 -10.13 -3.28 1.07
CA LEU A 74 -11.03 -3.66 2.16
C LEU A 74 -10.64 -3.02 3.49
N LEU A 75 -9.35 -3.02 3.82
CA LEU A 75 -8.85 -2.46 5.08
C LEU A 75 -8.87 -0.94 5.04
N TRP A 76 -8.37 -0.32 3.95
CA TRP A 76 -8.46 1.13 3.78
C TRP A 76 -9.89 1.63 3.94
N ARG A 77 -10.85 1.04 3.22
CA ARG A 77 -12.23 1.52 3.21
C ARG A 77 -12.89 1.44 4.59
N ARG A 78 -12.52 0.49 5.42
CA ARG A 78 -13.13 0.27 6.74
C ARG A 78 -12.43 0.99 7.89
N LEU A 79 -11.14 1.25 7.75
CA LEU A 79 -10.31 1.68 8.87
C LEU A 79 -9.62 3.03 8.64
N LEU A 80 -9.44 3.45 7.37
CA LEU A 80 -8.61 4.61 6.99
C LEU A 80 -9.27 5.42 5.85
N ALA A 81 -10.61 5.37 5.73
CA ALA A 81 -11.34 5.97 4.60
C ALA A 81 -11.38 7.51 4.61
N ASP A 82 -10.99 8.11 5.71
CA ASP A 82 -10.78 9.55 5.88
C ASP A 82 -9.54 10.05 5.12
N ARG A 83 -8.67 9.12 4.67
CA ARG A 83 -7.44 9.43 3.95
C ARG A 83 -7.51 9.03 2.49
N GLU A 84 -6.83 9.79 1.63
CA GLU A 84 -6.70 9.47 0.21
C GLU A 84 -5.64 8.40 -0.02
N LEU A 85 -6.07 7.22 -0.45
CA LEU A 85 -5.20 6.07 -0.72
C LEU A 85 -4.40 6.23 -2.02
N TYR A 86 -3.09 5.95 -1.95
CA TYR A 86 -2.18 5.78 -3.08
C TYR A 86 -1.32 4.52 -2.89
N VAL A 87 -1.09 3.76 -3.97
CA VAL A 87 -0.41 2.45 -3.92
C VAL A 87 0.58 2.33 -5.08
N PRO A 88 1.87 2.09 -4.85
CA PRO A 88 2.81 1.72 -5.89
C PRO A 88 2.55 0.29 -6.37
N MET A 89 2.70 0.06 -7.66
CA MET A 89 2.59 -1.25 -8.29
C MET A 89 3.62 -1.37 -9.40
N ASP A 90 4.06 -2.58 -9.71
CA ASP A 90 4.87 -2.83 -10.89
C ASP A 90 4.23 -2.22 -12.14
N ALA A 91 5.00 -1.48 -12.93
CA ALA A 91 4.49 -0.72 -14.07
C ALA A 91 3.93 -1.61 -15.19
N GLU A 92 4.52 -2.79 -15.41
CA GLU A 92 4.02 -3.77 -16.39
C GLU A 92 2.70 -4.36 -15.93
N ALA A 93 2.60 -4.74 -14.66
CA ALA A 93 1.36 -5.25 -14.07
C ALA A 93 0.26 -4.18 -14.12
N LEU A 94 0.57 -2.92 -13.81
CA LEU A 94 -0.38 -1.81 -13.92
C LEU A 94 -0.82 -1.56 -15.37
N GLY A 95 0.02 -1.86 -16.35
CA GLY A 95 -0.35 -1.82 -17.77
C GLY A 95 -1.48 -2.80 -18.10
N ARG A 96 -1.47 -3.98 -17.49
CA ARG A 96 -2.53 -5.00 -17.63
C ARG A 96 -3.82 -4.66 -16.88
N TYR A 97 -3.70 -3.91 -15.78
CA TYR A 97 -4.83 -3.52 -14.91
C TYR A 97 -5.03 -2.00 -14.90
N GLY A 98 -5.08 -1.36 -16.07
CA GLY A 98 -5.08 0.09 -16.23
C GLY A 98 -6.17 0.85 -15.45
N PHE A 99 -7.29 0.21 -15.14
CA PHE A 99 -8.36 0.79 -14.31
C PHE A 99 -7.88 1.16 -12.91
N MET A 100 -6.85 0.47 -12.38
CA MET A 100 -6.30 0.73 -11.04
C MET A 100 -5.70 2.14 -10.91
N ARG A 101 -5.27 2.77 -12.01
CA ARG A 101 -4.81 4.17 -12.00
C ARG A 101 -5.86 5.12 -11.42
N ARG A 102 -7.15 4.83 -11.68
CA ARG A 102 -8.27 5.62 -11.14
C ARG A 102 -8.57 5.33 -9.67
N LEU A 103 -7.92 4.32 -9.09
CA LEU A 103 -8.00 3.98 -7.67
C LEU A 103 -6.83 4.56 -6.86
N GLY A 104 -5.95 5.36 -7.49
CA GLY A 104 -4.76 5.92 -6.86
C GLY A 104 -3.52 5.02 -6.99
N VAL A 105 -3.57 3.96 -7.83
CA VAL A 105 -2.41 3.11 -8.08
C VAL A 105 -1.50 3.73 -9.13
N PHE A 106 -0.19 3.74 -8.89
CA PHE A 106 0.81 4.26 -9.80
C PHE A 106 1.92 3.24 -10.08
N GLY A 107 2.46 3.30 -11.31
CA GLY A 107 3.47 2.35 -11.77
C GLY A 107 4.87 2.70 -11.30
N VAL A 108 5.62 1.68 -10.91
CA VAL A 108 7.04 1.75 -10.58
C VAL A 108 7.80 0.88 -11.59
N GLU A 109 8.69 1.51 -12.35
CA GLU A 109 9.57 0.81 -13.28
C GLU A 109 10.71 0.12 -12.52
N PRO A 110 11.27 -0.97 -13.04
CA PRO A 110 12.44 -1.59 -12.44
C PRO A 110 13.69 -0.70 -12.57
N GLY A 111 14.63 -0.88 -11.64
CA GLY A 111 15.93 -0.24 -11.65
C GLY A 111 15.97 1.20 -11.07
N PRO A 112 17.15 1.85 -11.13
CA PRO A 112 17.38 3.13 -10.45
C PRO A 112 16.47 4.26 -10.89
N ARG A 113 16.10 4.32 -12.18
CA ARG A 113 15.16 5.33 -12.69
C ARG A 113 13.76 5.16 -12.12
N GLY A 114 13.31 3.90 -12.00
CA GLY A 114 12.03 3.58 -11.38
C GLY A 114 12.03 3.93 -9.89
N ALA A 115 13.11 3.64 -9.18
CA ALA A 115 13.27 4.04 -7.78
C ALA A 115 13.20 5.57 -7.61
N ALA A 116 13.89 6.34 -8.45
CA ALA A 116 13.80 7.80 -8.42
C ALA A 116 12.38 8.30 -8.74
N GLY A 117 11.72 7.69 -9.73
CA GLY A 117 10.32 7.98 -10.07
C GLY A 117 9.37 7.68 -8.92
N PHE A 118 9.56 6.55 -8.24
CA PHE A 118 8.80 6.21 -7.03
C PHE A 118 8.97 7.26 -5.94
N LEU A 119 10.20 7.61 -5.58
CA LEU A 119 10.46 8.59 -4.52
C LEU A 119 9.87 9.97 -4.84
N ARG A 120 9.93 10.40 -6.10
CA ARG A 120 9.30 11.66 -6.54
C ARG A 120 7.78 11.61 -6.31
N ILE A 121 7.09 10.55 -6.77
CA ILE A 121 5.64 10.42 -6.60
C ILE A 121 5.28 10.26 -5.12
N ALA A 122 6.06 9.47 -4.37
CA ALA A 122 5.87 9.31 -2.92
C ALA A 122 5.99 10.67 -2.20
N GLY A 123 6.96 11.51 -2.56
CA GLY A 123 7.09 12.87 -2.03
C GLY A 123 5.86 13.73 -2.33
N GLU A 124 5.33 13.68 -3.57
CA GLU A 124 4.10 14.38 -3.93
C GLU A 124 2.87 13.86 -3.16
N VAL A 125 2.78 12.56 -2.90
CA VAL A 125 1.71 11.97 -2.08
C VAL A 125 1.86 12.42 -0.63
N LEU A 126 3.05 12.31 -0.07
CA LEU A 126 3.31 12.53 1.36
C LEU A 126 3.44 14.03 1.72
N SER A 127 3.37 14.94 0.76
CA SER A 127 3.32 16.38 1.03
C SER A 127 1.98 16.86 1.60
N GLU A 128 0.94 16.03 1.51
CA GLU A 128 -0.40 16.41 1.96
C GLU A 128 -0.84 15.52 3.15
N PRO A 129 -1.27 16.11 4.25
CA PRO A 129 -1.52 15.38 5.50
C PRO A 129 -2.65 14.36 5.43
N HIS A 130 -3.66 14.60 4.59
CA HIS A 130 -4.80 13.70 4.42
C HIS A 130 -4.54 12.52 3.49
N ARG A 131 -3.30 12.36 2.99
CA ARG A 131 -2.95 11.26 2.09
C ARG A 131 -2.31 10.10 2.82
N LEU A 132 -2.50 8.93 2.23
CA LEU A 132 -1.99 7.66 2.68
C LEU A 132 -1.25 6.96 1.54
N LEU A 133 0.00 6.62 1.77
CA LEU A 133 0.80 5.78 0.90
C LEU A 133 0.82 4.35 1.46
N TRP A 134 0.25 3.39 0.71
CA TRP A 134 0.28 1.99 1.12
C TRP A 134 1.29 1.22 0.29
N ILE A 135 2.24 0.56 0.94
CA ILE A 135 3.35 -0.14 0.29
C ILE A 135 3.41 -1.57 0.77
N ASN A 136 3.59 -2.49 -0.16
CA ASN A 136 4.01 -3.85 0.14
C ASN A 136 5.54 -3.84 0.23
N ALA A 137 6.06 -3.85 1.47
CA ALA A 137 7.45 -3.53 1.79
C ALA A 137 8.51 -4.36 1.07
N PRO A 138 8.30 -5.67 0.79
CA PRO A 138 9.26 -6.47 0.03
C PRO A 138 9.42 -6.06 -1.43
N GLY A 139 8.44 -5.39 -2.03
CA GLY A 139 8.40 -5.08 -3.47
C GLY A 139 8.27 -6.33 -4.37
N ARG A 140 8.09 -7.50 -3.78
CA ARG A 140 7.88 -8.81 -4.43
C ARG A 140 7.02 -9.69 -3.55
N PHE A 141 6.43 -10.73 -4.11
CA PHE A 141 5.78 -11.74 -3.29
C PHE A 141 6.80 -12.46 -2.40
N SER A 142 6.44 -12.67 -1.13
CA SER A 142 7.27 -13.34 -0.13
C SER A 142 6.40 -14.16 0.82
N ASP A 143 6.93 -15.26 1.36
CA ASP A 143 6.21 -16.08 2.34
C ASP A 143 5.89 -15.24 3.60
N ALA A 144 4.66 -15.34 4.09
CA ALA A 144 4.24 -14.64 5.31
C ALA A 144 5.08 -15.03 6.55
N ARG A 145 5.78 -16.17 6.50
CA ARG A 145 6.66 -16.70 7.57
C ARG A 145 8.12 -16.31 7.40
N GLU A 146 8.51 -15.70 6.27
CA GLU A 146 9.88 -15.26 6.03
C GLU A 146 10.32 -14.25 7.11
N ARG A 147 11.45 -14.52 7.77
CA ARG A 147 12.04 -13.65 8.79
C ARG A 147 13.56 -13.52 8.57
N PRO A 148 14.11 -12.30 8.65
CA PRO A 148 13.39 -11.04 8.75
C PRO A 148 12.50 -10.76 7.53
N VAL A 149 11.45 -9.97 7.72
CA VAL A 149 10.60 -9.54 6.58
C VAL A 149 11.45 -8.69 5.64
N PRO A 150 11.56 -9.04 4.35
CA PRO A 150 12.34 -8.23 3.42
C PRO A 150 11.74 -6.83 3.26
N ILE A 151 12.61 -5.82 3.20
CA ILE A 151 12.22 -4.43 2.99
C ILE A 151 12.97 -3.90 1.77
N ALA A 152 12.25 -3.39 0.78
CA ALA A 152 12.87 -2.80 -0.40
C ALA A 152 13.66 -1.52 -0.03
N PRO A 153 14.88 -1.32 -0.56
CA PRO A 153 15.78 -0.22 -0.14
C PRO A 153 15.16 1.18 -0.25
N GLY A 154 14.26 1.41 -1.21
CA GLY A 154 13.57 2.69 -1.37
C GLY A 154 12.70 3.12 -0.18
N MET A 155 12.32 2.18 0.70
CA MET A 155 11.51 2.49 1.87
C MET A 155 12.27 3.28 2.95
N SER A 156 13.57 3.07 3.09
CA SER A 156 14.40 3.79 4.07
C SER A 156 14.44 5.31 3.83
N ARG A 157 14.06 5.75 2.62
CA ARG A 157 14.03 7.17 2.26
C ARG A 157 12.69 7.86 2.55
N LEU A 158 11.63 7.10 2.82
CA LEU A 158 10.29 7.65 3.00
C LEU A 158 10.15 8.55 4.25
N PRO A 159 10.79 8.27 5.39
CA PRO A 159 10.74 9.17 6.54
C PRO A 159 11.25 10.58 6.23
N GLU A 160 12.23 10.71 5.32
CA GLU A 160 12.75 12.00 4.88
C GLU A 160 11.72 12.81 4.05
N LEU A 161 10.84 12.09 3.33
CA LEU A 161 9.78 12.71 2.51
C LEU A 161 8.53 13.08 3.33
N ALA A 162 8.41 12.54 4.54
CA ALA A 162 7.27 12.75 5.43
C ALA A 162 7.71 12.95 6.89
N PRO A 163 8.50 13.99 7.22
CA PRO A 163 9.07 14.13 8.57
C PRO A 163 8.01 14.27 9.68
N GLY A 164 6.83 14.77 9.36
CA GLY A 164 5.67 14.81 10.27
C GLY A 164 4.69 13.63 10.10
N GLY A 165 5.09 12.61 9.33
CA GLY A 165 4.23 11.48 9.01
C GLY A 165 4.26 10.36 10.05
N THR A 166 3.31 9.44 9.92
CA THR A 166 3.20 8.24 10.73
C THR A 166 3.38 7.00 9.86
N PHE A 167 4.23 6.08 10.30
CA PHE A 167 4.49 4.80 9.65
C PHE A 167 3.75 3.69 10.40
N LEU A 168 2.85 3.01 9.71
CA LEU A 168 1.95 2.01 10.29
C LEU A 168 2.29 0.62 9.73
N PRO A 169 2.91 -0.27 10.52
CA PRO A 169 3.20 -1.63 10.07
C PRO A 169 1.92 -2.44 10.00
N LEU A 170 1.85 -3.33 9.01
CA LEU A 170 0.75 -4.26 8.83
C LEU A 170 1.27 -5.64 8.47
N ALA A 171 0.78 -6.67 9.15
CA ALA A 171 0.97 -8.06 8.78
C ALA A 171 -0.28 -8.61 8.11
N LEU A 172 -0.09 -9.30 6.98
CA LEU A 172 -1.12 -10.02 6.25
C LEU A 172 -0.77 -11.50 6.16
N GLU A 173 -1.79 -12.35 6.33
CA GLU A 173 -1.68 -13.79 6.11
C GLU A 173 -2.99 -14.32 5.52
N TYR A 174 -2.89 -15.35 4.69
CA TYR A 174 -4.04 -16.07 4.14
C TYR A 174 -3.91 -17.54 4.55
N THR A 175 -4.92 -18.05 5.24
CA THR A 175 -4.86 -19.40 5.79
C THR A 175 -6.13 -20.17 5.48
N PHE A 176 -5.94 -21.49 5.24
CA PHE A 176 -7.02 -22.44 5.02
C PHE A 176 -7.10 -23.36 6.24
N TRP A 177 -7.78 -23.10 7.25
CA TRP A 177 -7.91 -23.99 8.38
C TRP A 177 -8.43 -25.39 7.94
N ASN A 178 -9.63 -25.76 8.38
CA ASN A 178 -10.36 -26.92 7.93
C ASN A 178 -11.46 -26.57 6.90
N GLU A 179 -11.40 -25.40 6.32
CA GLU A 179 -12.40 -24.85 5.41
C GLU A 179 -11.88 -24.78 3.98
N ARG A 180 -12.80 -24.88 3.02
CA ARG A 180 -12.45 -24.78 1.59
C ARG A 180 -11.98 -23.37 1.18
N ALA A 181 -12.55 -22.33 1.77
CA ALA A 181 -12.23 -20.96 1.46
C ALA A 181 -11.23 -20.39 2.48
N PRO A 182 -10.22 -19.62 2.07
CA PRO A 182 -9.25 -19.05 2.99
C PRO A 182 -9.85 -17.96 3.86
N GLU A 183 -9.23 -17.74 4.99
CA GLU A 183 -9.41 -16.54 5.79
C GLU A 183 -8.24 -15.58 5.54
N MET A 184 -8.54 -14.30 5.42
CA MET A 184 -7.55 -13.23 5.44
C MET A 184 -7.38 -12.74 6.89
N LEU A 185 -6.17 -12.85 7.38
CA LEU A 185 -5.78 -12.35 8.71
C LEU A 185 -5.00 -11.05 8.52
N ALA A 186 -5.33 -10.04 9.29
CA ALA A 186 -4.66 -8.74 9.28
C ALA A 186 -4.37 -8.27 10.71
N GLY A 187 -3.20 -7.69 10.94
CA GLY A 187 -2.84 -7.11 12.22
C GLY A 187 -1.95 -5.89 11.99
N PHE A 188 -2.45 -4.72 12.40
CA PHE A 188 -1.61 -3.52 12.45
C PHE A 188 -0.75 -3.54 13.71
N GLY A 189 0.50 -3.09 13.57
CA GLY A 189 1.37 -2.82 14.72
C GLY A 189 1.20 -1.40 15.25
N GLU A 190 2.02 -1.06 16.23
CA GLU A 190 2.06 0.28 16.79
C GLU A 190 2.48 1.30 15.73
N PRO A 191 1.83 2.46 15.67
CA PRO A 191 2.23 3.56 14.80
C PRO A 191 3.62 4.07 15.20
N ILE A 192 4.47 4.30 14.20
CA ILE A 192 5.84 4.78 14.37
C ILE A 192 5.93 6.20 13.80
N PRO A 193 6.22 7.22 14.61
CA PRO A 193 6.48 8.56 14.09
C PRO A 193 7.69 8.56 13.13
N ALA A 194 7.63 9.32 12.06
CA ALA A 194 8.76 9.45 11.13
C ALA A 194 10.04 9.95 11.83
N ALA A 195 9.90 10.80 12.83
CA ALA A 195 11.01 11.30 13.62
C ALA A 195 11.80 10.18 14.31
N ASP A 196 11.13 9.15 14.82
CA ASP A 196 11.76 8.01 15.46
C ASP A 196 12.58 7.17 14.46
N LEU A 197 12.04 6.99 13.23
CA LEU A 197 12.75 6.32 12.15
C LEU A 197 13.97 7.11 11.66
N LEU A 198 13.89 8.44 11.64
CA LEU A 198 15.00 9.31 11.26
C LEU A 198 16.11 9.35 12.32
N ALA A 199 15.80 9.03 13.57
CA ALA A 199 16.77 8.96 14.65
C ALA A 199 17.57 7.65 14.66
N LEU A 200 17.15 6.62 13.91
CA LEU A 200 17.86 5.34 13.82
C LEU A 200 19.20 5.51 13.07
N PRO A 201 20.26 4.78 13.48
CA PRO A 201 21.50 4.72 12.74
C PRO A 201 21.23 4.27 11.29
N ARG A 202 21.94 4.87 10.35
CA ARG A 202 21.96 4.42 8.96
C ARG A 202 23.17 3.52 8.78
N ASP A 203 22.94 2.22 8.68
CA ASP A 203 23.96 1.24 8.31
C ASP A 203 24.21 1.27 6.79
#